data_1ad9f544149a1bd9235f8850322a8ed7
#
_entry.id   1ad9f544149a1bd9235f8850322a8ed7
#
_cell.length_a   1.000
_cell.length_b   1.000
_cell.length_c   1.000
_cell.angle_alpha   90.00
_cell.angle_beta   90.00
_cell.angle_gamma   90.00
#
_symmetry.space_group_name_H-M   'P 1'
#
loop_
_entity.id
_entity.type
_entity.pdbx_description
1 polymer ?
#
loop_
_entity_poly.entity_id
_entity_poly.type
_entity_poly.pdbx_seq_one_letter_code
_entity_poly.pdbx_strand_id
1 'polypeptide(L)'
;AADQSRVAILDNTKAYFLENTHAGQIFVVEGEAVNESPKAVSFILIEGKLYASGNRSALTQKCFSGNIMTREELMRLNITEIQNRMMNREGKNLANVNIPSKNRVPFMLVFHNLPELTSLNDYSIEVISAKID
;
A
#
# COMPACT_ATOMS: atom_id res chain seq x y z
N ALA A 1 11.71 -7.28 -20.03
CA ALA A 1 11.02 -8.53 -20.09
C ALA A 1 9.62 -8.37 -19.57
N ALA A 2 8.71 -9.04 -20.22
CA ALA A 2 7.39 -9.10 -19.65
C ALA A 2 7.55 -9.56 -18.20
N ASP A 3 6.94 -8.82 -17.32
CA ASP A 3 6.96 -9.19 -15.94
C ASP A 3 6.33 -10.56 -15.81
N GLN A 4 7.10 -11.51 -15.33
CA GLN A 4 6.62 -12.87 -15.18
C GLN A 4 5.74 -13.01 -13.94
N SER A 5 5.78 -12.06 -13.04
CA SER A 5 4.90 -12.10 -11.91
C SER A 5 3.49 -11.70 -12.36
N ARG A 6 2.51 -12.37 -11.79
CA ARG A 6 1.11 -12.03 -12.01
C ARG A 6 0.51 -11.74 -10.66
N VAL A 7 0.83 -10.57 -10.17
CA VAL A 7 0.30 -10.15 -8.87
C VAL A 7 -0.83 -9.17 -9.13
N ALA A 8 -1.99 -9.49 -8.61
CA ALA A 8 -3.18 -8.67 -8.80
C ALA A 8 -3.64 -8.08 -7.47
N ILE A 9 -4.27 -6.92 -7.54
CA ILE A 9 -4.91 -6.31 -6.39
C ILE A 9 -6.35 -6.81 -6.34
N LEU A 10 -6.76 -7.32 -5.19
CA LEU A 10 -8.13 -7.78 -5.03
C LEU A 10 -9.08 -6.60 -4.88
N ASP A 11 -10.35 -6.81 -5.20
CA ASP A 11 -11.35 -5.74 -5.21
C ASP A 11 -11.96 -5.47 -3.83
N ASN A 12 -11.38 -6.01 -2.78
CA ASN A 12 -11.83 -5.78 -1.40
C ASN A 12 -11.10 -4.62 -0.72
N THR A 13 -10.58 -3.69 -1.51
CA THR A 13 -9.84 -2.54 -1.00
C THR A 13 -10.74 -1.64 -0.17
N LYS A 14 -10.21 -1.16 0.95
CA LYS A 14 -10.90 -0.20 1.82
C LYS A 14 -10.07 1.06 1.94
N ALA A 15 -10.75 2.20 2.03
CA ALA A 15 -10.07 3.47 2.17
C ALA A 15 -10.81 4.33 3.19
N TYR A 16 -10.07 5.02 4.04
CA TYR A 16 -10.66 5.85 5.09
C TYR A 16 -9.70 6.93 5.56
N PHE A 17 -10.26 7.97 6.15
CA PHE A 17 -9.49 9.03 6.79
C PHE A 17 -9.30 8.71 8.26
N LEU A 18 -8.20 9.17 8.82
CA LEU A 18 -7.88 8.94 10.21
C LEU A 18 -7.08 10.14 10.72
N GLU A 19 -7.27 10.48 11.99
CA GLU A 19 -6.53 11.58 12.60
C GLU A 19 -5.24 11.05 13.21
N ASN A 20 -4.11 11.56 12.74
CA ASN A 20 -2.81 11.21 13.31
C ASN A 20 -2.36 12.34 14.23
N THR A 21 -1.86 12.01 15.42
CA THR A 21 -1.50 13.00 16.43
C THR A 21 -0.38 13.93 16.00
N HIS A 22 0.45 13.50 15.05
CA HIS A 22 1.59 14.31 14.58
C HIS A 22 1.31 15.00 13.25
N ALA A 23 0.57 14.35 12.37
CA ALA A 23 0.42 14.82 10.99
C ALA A 23 -0.99 15.31 10.65
N GLY A 24 -1.93 15.23 11.58
CA GLY A 24 -3.31 15.60 11.31
C GLY A 24 -4.00 14.51 10.51
N GLN A 25 -4.84 14.89 9.56
CA GLN A 25 -5.59 13.94 8.75
C GLN A 25 -4.66 13.15 7.84
N ILE A 26 -4.80 11.83 7.88
CA ILE A 26 -4.13 10.92 6.94
C ILE A 26 -5.20 10.13 6.20
N PHE A 27 -4.84 9.62 5.02
CA PHE A 27 -5.73 8.79 4.21
C PHE A 27 -5.09 7.41 4.10
N VAL A 28 -5.81 6.38 4.50
CA VAL A 28 -5.30 5.02 4.57
C VAL A 28 -6.03 4.15 3.56
N VAL A 29 -5.27 3.39 2.77
CA VAL A 29 -5.84 2.42 1.85
C VAL A 29 -5.31 1.05 2.24
N GLU A 30 -6.22 0.12 2.49
CA GLU A 30 -5.89 -1.25 2.84
C GLU A 30 -6.45 -2.19 1.80
N GLY A 31 -5.69 -3.21 1.49
CA GLY A 31 -6.15 -4.21 0.55
C GLY A 31 -5.31 -5.45 0.61
N GLU A 32 -5.50 -6.31 -0.37
CA GLU A 32 -4.75 -7.54 -0.49
C GLU A 32 -4.25 -7.69 -1.91
N ALA A 33 -3.03 -8.20 -2.04
CA ALA A 33 -2.47 -8.62 -3.32
C ALA A 33 -2.47 -10.15 -3.36
N VAL A 34 -2.71 -10.72 -4.53
CA VAL A 34 -2.71 -12.17 -4.70
C VAL A 34 -1.66 -12.55 -5.74
N ASN A 35 -0.88 -13.56 -5.42
CA ASN A 35 0.09 -14.10 -6.36
C ASN A 35 -0.61 -15.07 -7.30
N GLU A 36 -0.88 -14.63 -8.52
CA GLU A 36 -1.49 -15.48 -9.55
C GLU A 36 -0.46 -16.16 -10.44
N SER A 37 0.82 -16.00 -10.12
CA SER A 37 1.90 -16.66 -10.83
C SER A 37 1.95 -18.16 -10.49
N PRO A 38 2.54 -18.98 -11.37
CA PRO A 38 2.72 -20.40 -11.03
C PRO A 38 3.84 -20.64 -10.01
N LYS A 39 4.67 -19.63 -9.74
CA LYS A 39 5.79 -19.74 -8.80
C LYS A 39 5.60 -18.78 -7.65
N ALA A 40 6.33 -19.00 -6.55
CA ALA A 40 6.33 -18.08 -5.44
C ALA A 40 6.92 -16.73 -5.85
N VAL A 41 6.47 -15.66 -5.21
CA VAL A 41 7.01 -14.32 -5.45
C VAL A 41 7.41 -13.68 -4.11
N SER A 42 8.30 -12.71 -4.20
CA SER A 42 8.75 -11.92 -3.04
C SER A 42 8.75 -10.45 -3.41
N PHE A 43 8.76 -9.61 -2.40
CA PHE A 43 9.01 -8.16 -2.52
C PHE A 43 8.01 -7.48 -3.44
N ILE A 44 6.73 -7.74 -3.20
CA ILE A 44 5.67 -7.05 -3.94
C ILE A 44 5.68 -5.59 -3.53
N LEU A 45 5.89 -4.71 -4.51
CA LEU A 45 5.89 -3.26 -4.32
C LEU A 45 4.64 -2.68 -4.96
N ILE A 46 3.92 -1.91 -4.19
CA ILE A 46 2.63 -1.34 -4.61
C ILE A 46 2.72 0.18 -4.58
N GLU A 47 2.13 0.82 -5.59
CA GLU A 47 2.05 2.27 -5.63
C GLU A 47 0.60 2.69 -5.63
N GLY A 48 0.31 3.69 -4.81
CA GLY A 48 -0.99 4.32 -4.79
C GLY A 48 -0.89 5.78 -5.18
N LYS A 49 -1.90 6.26 -5.87
CA LYS A 49 -2.02 7.66 -6.25
C LYS A 49 -3.34 8.19 -5.73
N LEU A 50 -3.30 9.40 -5.21
CA LEU A 50 -4.48 10.09 -4.72
C LEU A 50 -4.72 11.27 -5.64
N TYR A 51 -5.93 11.36 -6.19
CA TYR A 51 -6.25 12.34 -7.21
C TYR A 51 -7.06 13.49 -6.63
N ALA A 52 -6.77 14.70 -7.11
CA ALA A 52 -7.52 15.88 -6.77
C ALA A 52 -8.44 16.26 -7.94
N SER A 53 -9.19 17.34 -7.78
CA SER A 53 -10.10 17.84 -8.81
C SER A 53 -9.38 17.99 -10.14
N GLY A 54 -10.05 17.62 -11.22
CA GLY A 54 -9.47 17.65 -12.56
C GLY A 54 -8.65 16.41 -12.88
N ASN A 55 -8.78 15.34 -12.09
CA ASN A 55 -8.08 14.06 -12.28
C ASN A 55 -6.56 14.20 -12.25
N ARG A 56 -6.05 15.18 -11.52
CA ARG A 56 -4.61 15.34 -11.37
C ARG A 56 -4.15 14.59 -10.15
N SER A 57 -3.02 13.88 -10.32
CA SER A 57 -2.38 13.19 -9.20
C SER A 57 -1.87 14.22 -8.19
N ALA A 58 -2.44 14.21 -7.00
CA ALA A 58 -2.03 15.13 -5.94
C ALA A 58 -0.90 14.53 -5.10
N LEU A 59 -0.98 13.23 -4.82
CA LEU A 59 -0.01 12.54 -3.98
C LEU A 59 0.25 11.16 -4.54
N THR A 60 1.49 10.71 -4.35
CA THR A 60 1.89 9.35 -4.71
C THR A 60 2.60 8.73 -3.51
N GLN A 61 2.32 7.48 -3.24
CA GLN A 61 2.92 6.76 -2.13
C GLN A 61 3.17 5.32 -2.54
N LYS A 62 4.26 4.75 -2.03
CA LYS A 62 4.59 3.35 -2.28
C LYS A 62 4.65 2.58 -0.97
N CYS A 63 4.40 1.28 -1.06
CA CYS A 63 4.58 0.39 0.08
C CYS A 63 4.95 -0.99 -0.41
N PHE A 64 5.70 -1.71 0.42
CA PHE A 64 5.88 -3.15 0.22
C PHE A 64 4.76 -3.87 0.96
N SER A 65 4.28 -4.97 0.38
CA SER A 65 3.21 -5.77 0.98
C SER A 65 3.63 -6.36 2.31
N GLY A 66 2.67 -6.70 3.13
CA GLY A 66 2.91 -7.39 4.39
C GLY A 66 3.14 -6.49 5.58
N ASN A 67 3.16 -5.18 5.40
CA ASN A 67 3.41 -4.23 6.48
C ASN A 67 2.10 -3.63 6.93
N ILE A 68 1.50 -4.24 7.94
CA ILE A 68 0.19 -3.83 8.45
C ILE A 68 0.39 -3.13 9.79
N MET A 69 -0.30 -2.02 9.96
CA MET A 69 -0.30 -1.27 11.20
C MET A 69 -1.71 -1.25 11.78
N THR A 70 -1.80 -1.28 13.10
CA THR A 70 -3.09 -1.16 13.76
C THR A 70 -3.59 0.27 13.66
N ARG A 71 -4.89 0.46 13.89
CA ARG A 71 -5.47 1.80 13.92
C ARG A 71 -4.78 2.67 14.97
N GLU A 72 -4.50 2.11 16.14
CA GLU A 72 -3.80 2.83 17.18
C GLU A 72 -2.40 3.27 16.76
N GLU A 73 -1.68 2.38 16.08
CA GLU A 73 -0.36 2.73 15.55
C GLU A 73 -0.44 3.84 14.52
N LEU A 74 -1.42 3.76 13.62
CA LEU A 74 -1.63 4.80 12.61
C LEU A 74 -1.94 6.15 13.23
N MET A 75 -2.62 6.17 14.36
CA MET A 75 -2.97 7.41 15.05
C MET A 75 -1.81 7.99 15.84
N ARG A 76 -0.93 7.15 16.34
CA ARG A 76 0.11 7.52 17.31
C ARG A 76 1.50 7.70 16.71
N LEU A 77 1.87 6.91 15.72
CA LEU A 77 3.22 6.93 15.17
C LEU A 77 3.44 8.21 14.34
N ASN A 78 4.68 8.72 14.35
CA ASN A 78 4.99 9.83 13.47
C ASN A 78 5.14 9.31 12.03
N ILE A 79 5.12 10.24 11.07
CA ILE A 79 5.09 9.88 9.65
C ILE A 79 6.36 9.16 9.21
N THR A 80 7.51 9.55 9.74
CA THR A 80 8.77 8.88 9.39
C THR A 80 8.71 7.40 9.76
N GLU A 81 8.19 7.09 10.94
CA GLU A 81 8.06 5.70 11.37
C GLU A 81 7.06 4.94 10.51
N ILE A 82 5.93 5.57 10.18
CA ILE A 82 4.93 4.96 9.31
C ILE A 82 5.54 4.64 7.95
N GLN A 83 6.28 5.59 7.37
CA GLN A 83 6.92 5.39 6.08
C GLN A 83 7.97 4.29 6.13
N ASN A 84 8.76 4.25 7.19
CA ASN A 84 9.76 3.18 7.34
C ASN A 84 9.10 1.81 7.38
N ARG A 85 7.97 1.70 8.06
CA ARG A 85 7.24 0.43 8.11
C ARG A 85 6.65 0.06 6.77
N MET A 86 6.09 1.04 6.05
CA MET A 86 5.56 0.78 4.70
C MET A 86 6.65 0.29 3.76
N MET A 87 7.87 0.75 3.93
CA MET A 87 8.96 0.42 3.02
C MET A 87 9.83 -0.73 3.51
N ASN A 88 9.38 -1.48 4.50
CA ASN A 88 10.04 -2.71 4.91
C ASN A 88 9.85 -3.76 3.82
N ARG A 89 10.90 -3.99 3.06
CA ARG A 89 10.85 -4.79 1.84
C ARG A 89 10.35 -6.21 2.05
N GLU A 90 10.74 -6.83 3.16
CA GLU A 90 10.41 -8.22 3.45
C GLU A 90 9.04 -8.40 4.09
N GLY A 91 8.39 -7.30 4.44
CA GLY A 91 7.14 -7.34 5.15
C GLY A 91 7.32 -7.70 6.61
N LYS A 92 6.32 -7.38 7.41
CA LYS A 92 6.34 -7.71 8.83
C LYS A 92 6.37 -9.23 8.98
N ASN A 93 7.31 -9.73 9.75
CA ASN A 93 7.48 -11.18 9.98
C ASN A 93 7.67 -11.94 8.67
N LEU A 94 8.37 -11.34 7.71
CA LEU A 94 8.68 -11.94 6.42
C LEU A 94 7.43 -12.22 5.57
N ALA A 95 6.35 -11.48 5.79
CA ALA A 95 5.10 -11.73 5.08
C ALA A 95 5.21 -11.47 3.57
N ASN A 96 6.23 -10.73 3.13
CA ASN A 96 6.43 -10.40 1.71
C ASN A 96 7.56 -11.20 1.09
N VAL A 97 7.83 -12.39 1.62
CA VAL A 97 8.91 -13.28 1.15
C VAL A 97 8.32 -14.65 0.84
N ASN A 98 8.65 -15.19 -0.33
CA ASN A 98 8.22 -16.52 -0.76
C ASN A 98 6.71 -16.73 -0.64
N ILE A 99 5.96 -15.82 -1.20
CA ILE A 99 4.49 -15.92 -1.21
C ILE A 99 4.11 -16.98 -2.23
N PRO A 100 3.52 -18.10 -1.78
CA PRO A 100 3.20 -19.20 -2.71
C PRO A 100 2.17 -18.79 -3.76
N SER A 101 2.15 -19.56 -4.86
CA SER A 101 1.13 -19.37 -5.88
C SER A 101 -0.26 -19.40 -5.27
N LYS A 102 -1.11 -18.48 -5.68
CA LYS A 102 -2.52 -18.33 -5.25
C LYS A 102 -2.70 -17.79 -3.83
N ASN A 103 -1.62 -17.51 -3.11
CA ASN A 103 -1.73 -16.95 -1.76
C ASN A 103 -1.85 -15.43 -1.83
N ARG A 104 -2.45 -14.88 -0.78
CA ARG A 104 -2.67 -13.44 -0.63
C ARG A 104 -1.73 -12.87 0.40
N VAL A 105 -1.46 -11.58 0.26
CA VAL A 105 -0.72 -10.83 1.28
C VAL A 105 -1.37 -9.47 1.42
N PRO A 106 -1.61 -8.99 2.65
CA PRO A 106 -2.22 -7.67 2.85
C PRO A 106 -1.21 -6.57 2.60
N PHE A 107 -1.71 -5.39 2.27
CA PHE A 107 -0.88 -4.19 2.15
C PHE A 107 -1.61 -3.00 2.73
N MET A 108 -0.85 -1.95 3.02
CA MET A 108 -1.39 -0.73 3.58
C MET A 108 -0.61 0.46 3.04
N LEU A 109 -1.33 1.42 2.49
CA LEU A 109 -0.77 2.68 2.01
C LEU A 109 -1.29 3.81 2.89
N VAL A 110 -0.40 4.70 3.28
CA VAL A 110 -0.77 5.83 4.13
C VAL A 110 -0.31 7.11 3.45
N PHE A 111 -1.28 7.97 3.13
CA PHE A 111 -1.02 9.29 2.56
C PHE A 111 -1.13 10.34 3.66
N HIS A 112 -0.22 11.30 3.63
CA HIS A 112 -0.22 12.40 4.58
C HIS A 112 -0.03 13.70 3.82
N ASN A 113 -0.08 14.82 4.54
CA ASN A 113 0.10 16.12 3.90
C ASN A 113 -0.97 16.34 2.83
N LEU A 114 -2.20 16.00 3.18
CA LEU A 114 -3.30 15.98 2.22
C LEU A 114 -3.65 17.38 1.75
N PRO A 115 -4.06 17.55 0.48
CA PRO A 115 -4.66 18.80 0.03
C PRO A 115 -6.04 18.95 0.67
N GLU A 116 -6.75 20.01 0.33
CA GLU A 116 -8.10 20.19 0.85
C GLU A 116 -8.93 18.94 0.60
N LEU A 117 -9.57 18.44 1.64
CA LEU A 117 -10.32 17.18 1.54
C LEU A 117 -11.43 17.26 0.51
N THR A 118 -12.03 18.45 0.35
CA THR A 118 -13.09 18.65 -0.63
C THR A 118 -12.60 18.55 -2.07
N SER A 119 -11.29 18.67 -2.30
CA SER A 119 -10.72 18.57 -3.64
C SER A 119 -10.34 17.13 -3.99
N LEU A 120 -10.34 16.23 -3.01
CA LEU A 120 -9.95 14.84 -3.26
C LEU A 120 -11.07 14.12 -4.00
N ASN A 121 -10.71 13.40 -5.03
CA ASN A 121 -11.64 12.86 -6.01
C ASN A 121 -11.65 11.35 -6.05
N ASP A 122 -10.45 10.74 -6.12
CA ASP A 122 -10.34 9.30 -6.31
C ASP A 122 -8.93 8.84 -5.95
N TYR A 123 -8.74 7.53 -5.94
CA TYR A 123 -7.41 6.96 -5.77
C TYR A 123 -7.25 5.77 -6.70
N SER A 124 -6.00 5.41 -6.99
CA SER A 124 -5.69 4.22 -7.77
C SER A 124 -4.54 3.46 -7.11
N ILE A 125 -4.55 2.15 -7.32
CA ILE A 125 -3.55 1.25 -6.74
C ILE A 125 -3.05 0.35 -7.86
N GLU A 126 -1.72 0.20 -7.96
CA GLU A 126 -1.16 -0.73 -8.91
C GLU A 126 0.08 -1.42 -8.36
N VAL A 127 0.36 -2.60 -8.85
CA VAL A 127 1.58 -3.34 -8.52
C VAL A 127 2.69 -2.81 -9.41
N ILE A 128 3.78 -2.34 -8.80
CA ILE A 128 4.93 -1.81 -9.53
C ILE A 128 5.88 -2.93 -9.89
N SER A 129 6.16 -3.83 -8.95
CA SER A 129 7.11 -4.91 -9.20
C SER A 129 6.93 -6.02 -8.19
N ALA A 130 7.46 -7.18 -8.53
CA ALA A 130 7.57 -8.32 -7.63
C ALA A 130 8.67 -9.21 -8.19
N LYS A 131 9.36 -9.93 -7.32
CA LYS A 131 10.43 -10.82 -7.73
C LYS A 131 9.90 -12.25 -7.76
N ILE A 132 10.09 -12.93 -8.88
CA ILE A 132 9.78 -14.35 -8.98
C ILE A 132 10.92 -15.13 -8.33
N ASP A 133 10.58 -15.98 -7.40
CA ASP A 133 11.57 -16.79 -6.67
C ASP A 133 11.97 -18.04 -7.42
#